data_2ed856d6d69914bcc10c8c9b17be0670
#
_entry.id   2ed856d6d69914bcc10c8c9b17be0670
#
_cell.length_a   1.000
_cell.length_b   1.000
_cell.length_c   1.000
_cell.angle_alpha   90.00
_cell.angle_beta   90.00
_cell.angle_gamma   90.00
#
_symmetry.space_group_name_H-M   'P 1'
#
loop_
_entity.id
_entity.type
_entity.pdbx_description
1 polymer ?
#
loop_
_entity_poly.entity_id
_entity_poly.type
_entity_poly.pdbx_seq_one_letter_code
_entity_poly.pdbx_strand_id
1 'polypeptide(L)'
;MTGRRRPTWWGGRIHLTVTIVVFVTLASLDNAAIAAIPQMVLPVSAALHTSETAIGVMTATVILLAALTAVAWGYWGDRSDRKRLLFGGTLVWALGTFLSAGAGTYRELFTWQIVTAAGLGAIASVGFSVISDFVSPRHRGLAMSFWGLAEGLGAVAGGLVASQLGADDFGAPLRLIALLGAGFAVLYLFTFSAPRGFREPALQRLHQAGEPYPHRIDVAQIPALFRRRTNLWLIAQGLSAQFAYGSLIWVPLLYQEKVAALGYDVETATRVGGLMAAILRLGGLFSIVAGAIGDRMQRRSLSGRAVVSAVGILGAVPFFLVFFFVPLRGLEVTSGASTATLLPEVLHALVTNGWVAAAFFTSLAALALTSADSPNWFALVSDVNLPEHRGTVFGLGNLSNGVGRAAGNALTAAAAGGFERALPPPLNWAVGLAVFQVFFLPTGYCYARAARTSPGDIREVEAILQRRAKYPRSGDPPG
;
A
#
# COMPACT_ATOMS: atom_id res chain seq x y z
N MET A 1 -17.50 -34.94 26.94
CA MET A 1 -17.42 -33.67 26.18
C MET A 1 -17.56 -33.98 24.71
N THR A 2 -18.74 -33.77 24.17
CA THR A 2 -19.16 -34.18 22.83
C THR A 2 -18.43 -33.33 21.79
N GLY A 3 -17.49 -33.94 21.09
CA GLY A 3 -16.83 -33.31 19.95
C GLY A 3 -17.84 -33.02 18.84
N ARG A 4 -18.33 -31.79 18.76
CA ARG A 4 -19.11 -31.32 17.60
C ARG A 4 -18.23 -31.50 16.37
N ARG A 5 -18.49 -32.48 15.54
CA ARG A 5 -17.93 -32.60 14.19
C ARG A 5 -18.25 -31.31 13.46
N ARG A 6 -17.18 -30.51 13.15
CA ARG A 6 -17.36 -29.31 12.33
C ARG A 6 -17.96 -29.73 10.99
N PRO A 7 -18.90 -28.96 10.42
CA PRO A 7 -19.47 -29.27 9.11
C PRO A 7 -18.36 -29.44 8.06
N THR A 8 -18.50 -30.36 7.11
CA THR A 8 -17.50 -30.69 6.10
C THR A 8 -17.13 -29.52 5.16
N TRP A 9 -18.01 -28.51 5.09
CA TRP A 9 -17.74 -27.26 4.35
C TRP A 9 -16.88 -26.27 5.16
N TRP A 10 -16.72 -26.44 6.48
CA TRP A 10 -15.92 -25.58 7.33
C TRP A 10 -14.43 -25.89 7.13
N GLY A 11 -13.69 -24.94 6.49
CA GLY A 11 -12.30 -25.12 6.10
C GLY A 11 -12.09 -25.73 4.71
N GLY A 12 -13.17 -26.03 3.98
CA GLY A 12 -13.12 -26.43 2.57
C GLY A 12 -12.68 -25.30 1.63
N ARG A 13 -12.39 -25.63 0.36
CA ARG A 13 -11.93 -24.64 -0.64
C ARG A 13 -12.86 -23.44 -0.78
N ILE A 14 -14.17 -23.65 -0.78
CA ILE A 14 -15.18 -22.58 -0.89
C ILE A 14 -15.08 -21.64 0.31
N HIS A 15 -15.03 -22.17 1.54
CA HIS A 15 -14.93 -21.35 2.74
C HIS A 15 -13.63 -20.54 2.79
N LEU A 16 -12.52 -21.11 2.33
CA LEU A 16 -11.24 -20.43 2.20
C LEU A 16 -11.33 -19.29 1.16
N THR A 17 -11.93 -19.55 0.00
CA THR A 17 -12.13 -18.52 -1.05
C THR A 17 -13.00 -17.39 -0.55
N VAL A 18 -14.14 -17.67 0.08
CA VAL A 18 -15.03 -16.66 0.68
C VAL A 18 -14.27 -15.84 1.72
N THR A 19 -13.44 -16.47 2.56
CA THR A 19 -12.60 -15.78 3.55
C THR A 19 -11.64 -14.81 2.89
N ILE A 20 -10.95 -15.22 1.83
CA ILE A 20 -10.02 -14.36 1.10
C ILE A 20 -10.77 -13.19 0.45
N VAL A 21 -11.91 -13.45 -0.19
CA VAL A 21 -12.71 -12.39 -0.83
C VAL A 21 -13.17 -11.35 0.20
N VAL A 22 -13.77 -11.78 1.31
CA VAL A 22 -14.23 -10.86 2.38
C VAL A 22 -13.06 -10.06 2.93
N PHE A 23 -11.93 -10.70 3.15
CA PHE A 23 -10.75 -10.07 3.71
C PHE A 23 -10.12 -9.04 2.74
N VAL A 24 -10.01 -9.39 1.46
CA VAL A 24 -9.52 -8.47 0.41
C VAL A 24 -10.47 -7.30 0.23
N THR A 25 -11.78 -7.52 0.29
CA THR A 25 -12.77 -6.43 0.24
C THR A 25 -12.64 -5.48 1.43
N LEU A 26 -12.40 -6.00 2.63
CA LEU A 26 -12.11 -5.15 3.80
C LEU A 26 -10.90 -4.26 3.58
N ALA A 27 -9.80 -4.81 3.06
CA ALA A 27 -8.60 -4.04 2.75
C ALA A 27 -8.86 -2.98 1.65
N SER A 28 -9.70 -3.32 0.66
CA SER A 28 -10.11 -2.36 -0.37
C SER A 28 -10.95 -1.23 0.21
N LEU A 29 -11.85 -1.51 1.15
CA LEU A 29 -12.68 -0.50 1.83
C LEU A 29 -11.86 0.42 2.74
N ASP A 30 -10.82 -0.08 3.41
CA ASP A 30 -9.85 0.75 4.14
C ASP A 30 -9.22 1.80 3.22
N ASN A 31 -8.76 1.38 2.05
CA ASN A 31 -8.15 2.27 1.07
C ASN A 31 -9.17 3.22 0.42
N ALA A 32 -10.42 2.79 0.28
CA ALA A 32 -11.52 3.65 -0.14
C ALA A 32 -11.77 4.77 0.88
N ALA A 33 -11.75 4.46 2.18
CA ALA A 33 -11.92 5.45 3.24
C ALA A 33 -10.77 6.48 3.26
N ILE A 34 -9.51 6.02 3.06
CA ILE A 34 -8.34 6.91 2.96
C ILE A 34 -8.46 7.84 1.74
N ALA A 35 -8.95 7.32 0.61
CA ALA A 35 -9.03 8.05 -0.64
C ALA A 35 -10.22 9.03 -0.71
N ALA A 36 -11.26 8.85 0.09
CA ALA A 36 -12.51 9.60 -0.06
C ALA A 36 -12.36 11.11 0.14
N ILE A 37 -11.83 11.55 1.28
CA ILE A 37 -11.71 12.99 1.58
C ILE A 37 -10.79 13.74 0.61
N PRO A 38 -9.61 13.23 0.22
CA PRO A 38 -8.78 13.86 -0.81
C PRO A 38 -9.46 14.10 -2.16
N GLN A 39 -10.51 13.34 -2.49
CA GLN A 39 -11.28 13.54 -3.71
C GLN A 39 -12.40 14.58 -3.56
N MET A 40 -12.70 14.98 -2.33
CA MET A 40 -13.79 15.90 -1.98
C MET A 40 -13.28 17.19 -1.33
N VAL A 41 -12.04 17.59 -1.61
CA VAL A 41 -11.44 18.78 -0.96
C VAL A 41 -12.31 20.01 -1.16
N LEU A 42 -12.78 20.27 -2.38
CA LEU A 42 -13.61 21.45 -2.68
C LEU A 42 -14.98 21.41 -1.98
N PRO A 43 -15.79 20.35 -2.09
CA PRO A 43 -17.08 20.29 -1.39
C PRO A 43 -16.92 20.35 0.14
N VAL A 44 -15.91 19.67 0.70
CA VAL A 44 -15.64 19.71 2.16
C VAL A 44 -15.19 21.10 2.59
N SER A 45 -14.31 21.75 1.83
CA SER A 45 -13.84 23.11 2.08
C SER A 45 -15.00 24.11 2.08
N ALA A 46 -15.88 24.03 1.10
CA ALA A 46 -17.06 24.89 1.01
C ALA A 46 -18.07 24.63 2.12
N ALA A 47 -18.39 23.37 2.42
CA ALA A 47 -19.38 23.00 3.43
C ALA A 47 -18.95 23.35 4.85
N LEU A 48 -17.65 23.25 5.18
CA LEU A 48 -17.10 23.49 6.51
C LEU A 48 -16.43 24.86 6.66
N HIS A 49 -16.52 25.74 5.65
CA HIS A 49 -15.91 27.06 5.62
C HIS A 49 -14.43 27.04 6.03
N THR A 50 -13.66 26.11 5.48
CA THR A 50 -12.24 25.89 5.80
C THR A 50 -11.37 25.97 4.55
N SER A 51 -10.06 26.09 4.72
CA SER A 51 -9.13 26.12 3.58
C SER A 51 -8.80 24.69 3.08
N GLU A 52 -8.53 24.57 1.79
CA GLU A 52 -8.03 23.33 1.19
C GLU A 52 -6.73 22.84 1.84
N THR A 53 -5.87 23.80 2.24
CA THR A 53 -4.64 23.52 2.99
C THR A 53 -4.93 22.85 4.33
N ALA A 54 -5.97 23.28 5.06
CA ALA A 54 -6.36 22.65 6.32
C ALA A 54 -6.79 21.20 6.11
N ILE A 55 -7.56 20.92 5.03
CA ILE A 55 -7.96 19.56 4.67
C ILE A 55 -6.74 18.73 4.28
N GLY A 56 -5.79 19.30 3.55
CA GLY A 56 -4.52 18.67 3.21
C GLY A 56 -3.69 18.28 4.45
N VAL A 57 -3.58 19.20 5.44
CA VAL A 57 -2.90 18.94 6.72
C VAL A 57 -3.62 17.83 7.50
N MET A 58 -4.93 17.85 7.55
CA MET A 58 -5.73 16.81 8.19
C MET A 58 -5.46 15.46 7.55
N THR A 59 -5.50 15.36 6.22
CA THR A 59 -5.25 14.12 5.48
C THR A 59 -3.84 13.58 5.74
N ALA A 60 -2.83 14.45 5.73
CA ALA A 60 -1.45 14.08 6.06
C ALA A 60 -1.35 13.54 7.49
N THR A 61 -2.04 14.18 8.44
CA THR A 61 -2.10 13.76 9.86
C THR A 61 -2.76 12.39 10.00
N VAL A 62 -3.84 12.13 9.28
CA VAL A 62 -4.53 10.83 9.25
C VAL A 62 -3.59 9.72 8.76
N ILE A 63 -2.88 9.95 7.66
CA ILE A 63 -1.93 8.97 7.10
C ILE A 63 -0.79 8.68 8.10
N LEU A 64 -0.23 9.72 8.70
CA LEU A 64 0.84 9.56 9.69
C LEU A 64 0.34 8.82 10.95
N LEU A 65 -0.82 9.18 11.46
CA LEU A 65 -1.40 8.55 12.64
C LEU A 65 -1.78 7.08 12.37
N ALA A 66 -2.33 6.77 11.20
CA ALA A 66 -2.59 5.39 10.80
C ALA A 66 -1.30 4.56 10.75
N ALA A 67 -0.20 5.14 10.26
CA ALA A 67 1.12 4.49 10.26
C ALA A 67 1.67 4.28 11.68
N LEU A 68 1.48 5.24 12.58
CA LEU A 68 1.87 5.11 13.98
C LEU A 68 1.05 4.02 14.70
N THR A 69 -0.26 4.02 14.52
CA THR A 69 -1.16 3.04 15.16
C THR A 69 -0.95 1.63 14.60
N ALA A 70 -0.49 1.49 13.35
CA ALA A 70 -0.16 0.21 12.74
C ALA A 70 0.89 -0.57 13.56
N VAL A 71 1.83 0.12 14.23
CA VAL A 71 2.82 -0.52 15.12
C VAL A 71 2.12 -1.17 16.33
N ALA A 72 1.23 -0.43 16.98
CA ALA A 72 0.47 -0.93 18.13
C ALA A 72 -0.45 -2.09 17.73
N TRP A 73 -1.20 -1.94 16.64
CA TRP A 73 -2.05 -3.01 16.11
C TRP A 73 -1.25 -4.25 15.71
N GLY A 74 -0.07 -4.06 15.11
CA GLY A 74 0.84 -5.15 14.74
C GLY A 74 1.28 -5.95 15.96
N TYR A 75 1.73 -5.26 17.01
CA TYR A 75 2.14 -5.87 18.26
C TYR A 75 0.99 -6.63 18.93
N TRP A 76 -0.18 -6.00 19.05
CA TRP A 76 -1.37 -6.67 19.60
C TRP A 76 -1.81 -7.83 18.72
N GLY A 77 -1.71 -7.71 17.40
CA GLY A 77 -2.01 -8.76 16.44
C GLY A 77 -1.14 -10.00 16.63
N ASP A 78 0.11 -9.81 16.99
CA ASP A 78 1.04 -10.91 17.26
C ASP A 78 0.82 -11.59 18.62
N ARG A 79 0.10 -10.96 19.56
CA ARG A 79 -0.20 -11.49 20.90
C ARG A 79 -1.62 -12.02 21.07
N SER A 80 -2.56 -11.52 20.28
CA SER A 80 -4.00 -11.73 20.49
C SER A 80 -4.65 -12.47 19.32
N ASP A 81 -5.96 -12.61 19.39
CA ASP A 81 -6.78 -13.12 18.28
C ASP A 81 -6.89 -12.05 17.19
N ARG A 82 -6.17 -12.28 16.10
CA ARG A 82 -6.10 -11.35 14.95
C ARG A 82 -7.46 -11.06 14.33
N LYS A 83 -8.39 -12.04 14.36
CA LYS A 83 -9.72 -11.87 13.80
C LYS A 83 -10.53 -10.85 14.58
N ARG A 84 -10.49 -10.93 15.93
CA ARG A 84 -11.16 -9.95 16.80
C ARG A 84 -10.53 -8.56 16.70
N LEU A 85 -9.21 -8.50 16.57
CA LEU A 85 -8.50 -7.24 16.40
C LEU A 85 -8.83 -6.56 15.07
N LEU A 86 -8.85 -7.30 13.96
CA LEU A 86 -9.25 -6.76 12.66
C LEU A 86 -10.70 -6.29 12.68
N PHE A 87 -11.60 -7.07 13.28
CA PHE A 87 -12.98 -6.66 13.47
C PHE A 87 -13.08 -5.35 14.26
N GLY A 88 -12.41 -5.27 15.42
CA GLY A 88 -12.40 -4.06 16.26
C GLY A 88 -11.78 -2.85 15.55
N GLY A 89 -10.63 -3.01 14.89
CA GLY A 89 -9.99 -1.96 14.13
C GLY A 89 -10.85 -1.45 12.98
N THR A 90 -11.52 -2.36 12.26
CA THR A 90 -12.47 -2.00 11.20
C THR A 90 -13.65 -1.22 11.75
N LEU A 91 -14.23 -1.65 12.88
CA LEU A 91 -15.34 -0.90 13.50
C LEU A 91 -14.89 0.49 13.97
N VAL A 92 -13.67 0.65 14.49
CA VAL A 92 -13.14 1.95 14.91
C VAL A 92 -13.04 2.90 13.73
N TRP A 93 -12.42 2.49 12.60
CA TRP A 93 -12.34 3.38 11.45
C TRP A 93 -13.71 3.61 10.80
N ALA A 94 -14.57 2.60 10.73
CA ALA A 94 -15.91 2.75 10.18
C ALA A 94 -16.74 3.74 11.01
N LEU A 95 -16.67 3.66 12.34
CA LEU A 95 -17.32 4.62 13.23
C LEU A 95 -16.79 6.05 13.03
N GLY A 96 -15.47 6.22 13.00
CA GLY A 96 -14.85 7.53 12.75
C GLY A 96 -15.28 8.11 11.40
N THR A 97 -15.27 7.29 10.34
CA THR A 97 -15.71 7.70 9.00
C THR A 97 -17.21 8.02 8.97
N PHE A 98 -18.05 7.24 9.66
CA PHE A 98 -19.49 7.49 9.74
C PHE A 98 -19.79 8.80 10.47
N LEU A 99 -19.13 9.06 11.59
CA LEU A 99 -19.29 10.31 12.35
C LEU A 99 -18.71 11.51 11.60
N SER A 100 -17.64 11.33 10.81
CA SER A 100 -17.14 12.34 9.90
C SER A 100 -18.18 12.83 8.89
N ALA A 101 -19.10 11.96 8.48
CA ALA A 101 -20.17 12.28 7.55
C ALA A 101 -21.19 13.27 8.09
N GLY A 102 -21.30 13.41 9.41
CA GLY A 102 -22.20 14.35 10.08
C GLY A 102 -21.51 15.58 10.64
N ALA A 103 -20.21 15.77 10.33
CA ALA A 103 -19.45 16.90 10.86
C ALA A 103 -19.96 18.24 10.33
N GLY A 104 -20.35 19.15 11.21
CA GLY A 104 -20.75 20.52 10.90
C GLY A 104 -19.61 21.53 10.95
N THR A 105 -18.45 21.13 11.48
CA THR A 105 -17.25 21.98 11.59
C THR A 105 -15.99 21.23 11.21
N TYR A 106 -14.95 21.96 10.78
CA TYR A 106 -13.62 21.37 10.51
C TYR A 106 -13.05 20.64 11.74
N ARG A 107 -13.26 21.16 12.95
CA ARG A 107 -12.77 20.53 14.19
C ARG A 107 -13.44 19.18 14.44
N GLU A 108 -14.73 19.07 14.21
CA GLU A 108 -15.46 17.79 14.32
C GLU A 108 -14.95 16.80 13.27
N LEU A 109 -14.85 17.22 12.02
CA LEU A 109 -14.31 16.38 10.95
C LEU A 109 -12.91 15.87 11.31
N PHE A 110 -12.02 16.77 11.73
CA PHE A 110 -10.65 16.41 12.10
C PHE A 110 -10.61 15.43 13.28
N THR A 111 -11.44 15.65 14.30
CA THR A 111 -11.53 14.74 15.46
C THR A 111 -11.97 13.35 15.05
N TRP A 112 -13.00 13.21 14.22
CA TRP A 112 -13.46 11.91 13.74
C TRP A 112 -12.49 11.26 12.77
N GLN A 113 -11.76 12.02 12.00
CA GLN A 113 -10.68 11.53 11.15
C GLN A 113 -9.48 10.99 11.96
N ILE A 114 -9.20 11.51 13.15
CA ILE A 114 -8.24 10.91 14.10
C ILE A 114 -8.73 9.53 14.55
N VAL A 115 -10.03 9.38 14.86
CA VAL A 115 -10.62 8.07 15.22
C VAL A 115 -10.53 7.12 14.03
N THR A 116 -10.84 7.58 12.82
CA THR A 116 -10.67 6.81 11.58
C THR A 116 -9.22 6.30 11.45
N ALA A 117 -8.24 7.21 11.59
CA ALA A 117 -6.83 6.88 11.51
C ALA A 117 -6.39 5.82 12.51
N ALA A 118 -6.91 5.88 13.74
CA ALA A 118 -6.62 4.90 14.78
C ALA A 118 -7.04 3.47 14.39
N GLY A 119 -8.15 3.32 13.68
CA GLY A 119 -8.62 2.02 13.19
C GLY A 119 -7.89 1.50 11.95
N LEU A 120 -7.54 2.38 11.01
CA LEU A 120 -6.91 2.04 9.73
C LEU A 120 -5.58 1.30 9.89
N GLY A 121 -4.81 1.56 10.97
CA GLY A 121 -3.57 0.86 11.26
C GLY A 121 -3.71 -0.64 11.43
N ALA A 122 -4.91 -1.15 11.76
CA ALA A 122 -5.15 -2.57 12.00
C ALA A 122 -4.98 -3.41 10.73
N ILE A 123 -5.58 -3.01 9.60
CA ILE A 123 -5.46 -3.77 8.36
C ILE A 123 -4.04 -3.65 7.79
N ALA A 124 -3.42 -2.49 7.91
CA ALA A 124 -2.08 -2.22 7.40
C ALA A 124 -0.97 -3.06 8.06
N SER A 125 -1.22 -3.66 9.23
CA SER A 125 -0.24 -4.51 9.93
C SER A 125 -0.74 -5.92 10.16
N VAL A 126 -1.85 -6.08 10.88
CA VAL A 126 -2.44 -7.40 11.19
C VAL A 126 -2.94 -8.08 9.92
N GLY A 127 -3.49 -7.31 8.97
CA GLY A 127 -3.98 -7.82 7.70
C GLY A 127 -2.90 -8.55 6.91
N PHE A 128 -1.73 -7.96 6.75
CA PHE A 128 -0.61 -8.62 6.06
C PHE A 128 -0.13 -9.87 6.78
N SER A 129 -0.13 -9.88 8.13
CA SER A 129 0.19 -11.07 8.91
C SER A 129 -0.81 -12.20 8.64
N VAL A 130 -2.10 -11.88 8.56
CA VAL A 130 -3.15 -12.85 8.26
C VAL A 130 -2.98 -13.43 6.86
N ILE A 131 -2.86 -12.60 5.81
CA ILE A 131 -2.74 -13.10 4.44
C ILE A 131 -1.49 -13.95 4.24
N SER A 132 -0.39 -13.62 4.94
CA SER A 132 0.85 -14.41 4.86
C SER A 132 0.69 -15.84 5.38
N ASP A 133 -0.26 -16.08 6.29
CA ASP A 133 -0.58 -17.41 6.81
C ASP A 133 -1.53 -18.20 5.91
N PHE A 134 -2.34 -17.52 5.10
CA PHE A 134 -3.21 -18.18 4.11
C PHE A 134 -2.45 -18.72 2.90
N VAL A 135 -1.26 -18.19 2.62
CA VAL A 135 -0.51 -18.49 1.41
C VAL A 135 0.81 -19.19 1.72
N SER A 136 1.12 -20.23 0.96
CA SER A 136 2.40 -20.93 1.09
C SER A 136 3.57 -20.01 0.72
N PRO A 137 4.77 -20.19 1.30
CA PRO A 137 5.96 -19.40 0.99
C PRO A 137 6.27 -19.31 -0.52
N ARG A 138 5.90 -20.36 -1.27
CA ARG A 138 6.15 -20.45 -2.72
C ARG A 138 5.34 -19.46 -3.57
N HIS A 139 4.21 -18.96 -3.07
CA HIS A 139 3.26 -18.11 -3.81
C HIS A 139 2.97 -16.79 -3.09
N ARG A 140 3.75 -16.42 -2.07
CA ARG A 140 3.54 -15.19 -1.28
C ARG A 140 3.64 -13.92 -2.12
N GLY A 141 4.62 -13.85 -3.02
CA GLY A 141 4.80 -12.70 -3.89
C GLY A 141 3.57 -12.43 -4.77
N LEU A 142 3.06 -13.49 -5.41
CA LEU A 142 1.85 -13.40 -6.23
C LEU A 142 0.62 -13.01 -5.39
N ALA A 143 0.44 -13.60 -4.21
CA ALA A 143 -0.69 -13.27 -3.34
C ALA A 143 -0.62 -11.82 -2.84
N MET A 144 0.56 -11.31 -2.49
CA MET A 144 0.76 -9.93 -2.09
C MET A 144 0.58 -8.95 -3.25
N SER A 145 0.81 -9.40 -4.50
CA SER A 145 0.48 -8.59 -5.69
C SER A 145 -1.02 -8.39 -5.84
N PHE A 146 -1.82 -9.44 -5.67
CA PHE A 146 -3.28 -9.34 -5.70
C PHE A 146 -3.81 -8.48 -4.54
N TRP A 147 -3.18 -8.56 -3.37
CA TRP A 147 -3.49 -7.70 -2.24
C TRP A 147 -3.26 -6.23 -2.59
N GLY A 148 -2.05 -5.87 -3.07
CA GLY A 148 -1.74 -4.48 -3.46
C GLY A 148 -2.62 -3.97 -4.61
N LEU A 149 -2.99 -4.84 -5.56
CA LEU A 149 -3.94 -4.49 -6.62
C LEU A 149 -5.34 -4.19 -6.04
N ALA A 150 -5.81 -4.99 -5.09
CA ALA A 150 -7.10 -4.78 -4.45
C ALA A 150 -7.13 -3.48 -3.63
N GLU A 151 -6.05 -3.13 -2.94
CA GLU A 151 -5.90 -1.84 -2.26
C GLU A 151 -5.97 -0.68 -3.26
N GLY A 152 -5.26 -0.79 -4.39
CA GLY A 152 -5.30 0.21 -5.46
C GLY A 152 -6.70 0.38 -6.07
N LEU A 153 -7.39 -0.72 -6.36
CA LEU A 153 -8.76 -0.70 -6.85
C LEU A 153 -9.73 -0.13 -5.81
N GLY A 154 -9.52 -0.44 -4.53
CA GLY A 154 -10.28 0.15 -3.43
C GLY A 154 -10.15 1.67 -3.36
N ALA A 155 -8.94 2.19 -3.50
CA ALA A 155 -8.69 3.62 -3.53
C ALA A 155 -9.34 4.31 -4.75
N VAL A 156 -9.28 3.68 -5.93
CA VAL A 156 -9.94 4.19 -7.14
C VAL A 156 -11.47 4.17 -6.99
N ALA A 157 -12.04 3.05 -6.53
CA ALA A 157 -13.47 2.93 -6.32
C ALA A 157 -13.98 3.93 -5.26
N GLY A 158 -13.26 4.04 -4.12
CA GLY A 158 -13.60 5.02 -3.08
C GLY A 158 -13.51 6.45 -3.58
N GLY A 159 -12.48 6.78 -4.37
CA GLY A 159 -12.35 8.09 -5.00
C GLY A 159 -13.47 8.40 -5.98
N LEU A 160 -13.87 7.43 -6.81
CA LEU A 160 -15.01 7.59 -7.72
C LEU A 160 -16.33 7.78 -6.96
N VAL A 161 -16.59 6.94 -5.96
CA VAL A 161 -17.77 7.09 -5.11
C VAL A 161 -17.78 8.46 -4.42
N ALA A 162 -16.63 8.89 -3.90
CA ALA A 162 -16.50 10.20 -3.27
C ALA A 162 -16.75 11.35 -4.25
N SER A 163 -16.16 11.29 -5.45
CA SER A 163 -16.33 12.36 -6.45
C SER A 163 -17.76 12.46 -6.99
N GLN A 164 -18.46 11.32 -7.13
CA GLN A 164 -19.82 11.31 -7.70
C GLN A 164 -20.91 11.63 -6.67
N LEU A 165 -20.81 11.08 -5.45
CA LEU A 165 -21.82 11.29 -4.40
C LEU A 165 -21.50 12.48 -3.49
N GLY A 166 -20.21 12.84 -3.40
CA GLY A 166 -19.73 13.87 -2.48
C GLY A 166 -19.79 15.28 -3.04
N ALA A 167 -20.18 15.46 -4.30
CA ALA A 167 -20.32 16.79 -4.90
C ALA A 167 -21.43 17.59 -4.23
N ASP A 168 -22.57 16.97 -3.94
CA ASP A 168 -23.73 17.58 -3.31
C ASP A 168 -23.76 17.43 -1.79
N ASP A 169 -23.31 16.25 -1.29
CA ASP A 169 -23.24 15.90 0.13
C ASP A 169 -21.99 15.08 0.42
N PHE A 170 -20.95 15.74 0.93
CA PHE A 170 -19.69 15.06 1.27
C PHE A 170 -19.87 13.94 2.32
N GLY A 171 -20.96 13.98 3.10
CA GLY A 171 -21.29 12.93 4.07
C GLY A 171 -21.81 11.64 3.43
N ALA A 172 -22.44 11.71 2.27
CA ALA A 172 -23.05 10.55 1.61
C ALA A 172 -22.05 9.43 1.31
N PRO A 173 -20.92 9.68 0.62
CA PRO A 173 -19.93 8.63 0.37
C PRO A 173 -19.26 8.12 1.63
N LEU A 174 -19.04 8.98 2.64
CA LEU A 174 -18.46 8.56 3.91
C LEU A 174 -19.38 7.60 4.67
N ARG A 175 -20.71 7.89 4.71
CA ARG A 175 -21.72 6.97 5.27
C ARG A 175 -21.72 5.62 4.55
N LEU A 176 -21.71 5.64 3.23
CA LEU A 176 -21.72 4.42 2.42
C LEU A 176 -20.49 3.55 2.69
N ILE A 177 -19.29 4.13 2.62
CA ILE A 177 -18.03 3.42 2.86
C ILE A 177 -17.98 2.86 4.30
N ALA A 178 -18.41 3.63 5.28
CA ALA A 178 -18.45 3.21 6.67
C ALA A 178 -19.40 2.03 6.92
N LEU A 179 -20.62 2.09 6.36
CA LEU A 179 -21.60 1.03 6.49
C LEU A 179 -21.16 -0.27 5.79
N LEU A 180 -20.57 -0.16 4.60
CA LEU A 180 -19.96 -1.29 3.92
C LEU A 180 -18.82 -1.88 4.75
N GLY A 181 -17.93 -1.04 5.30
CA GLY A 181 -16.85 -1.47 6.17
C GLY A 181 -17.35 -2.24 7.39
N ALA A 182 -18.33 -1.69 8.10
CA ALA A 182 -18.96 -2.35 9.25
C ALA A 182 -19.65 -3.67 8.87
N GLY A 183 -20.39 -3.70 7.75
CA GLY A 183 -21.04 -4.91 7.24
C GLY A 183 -20.04 -6.02 6.91
N PHE A 184 -18.96 -5.69 6.17
CA PHE A 184 -17.92 -6.66 5.86
C PHE A 184 -17.10 -7.07 7.09
N ALA A 185 -16.92 -6.20 8.09
CA ALA A 185 -16.33 -6.57 9.37
C ALA A 185 -17.16 -7.65 10.09
N VAL A 186 -18.49 -7.50 10.11
CA VAL A 186 -19.39 -8.51 10.67
C VAL A 186 -19.30 -9.82 9.88
N LEU A 187 -19.32 -9.75 8.53
CA LEU A 187 -19.15 -10.94 7.67
C LEU A 187 -17.82 -11.65 7.94
N TYR A 188 -16.75 -10.87 8.20
CA TYR A 188 -15.44 -11.43 8.50
C TYR A 188 -15.43 -12.31 9.76
N LEU A 189 -16.28 -12.04 10.75
CA LEU A 189 -16.39 -12.90 11.95
C LEU A 189 -16.84 -14.34 11.62
N PHE A 190 -17.58 -14.53 10.53
CA PHE A 190 -18.07 -15.84 10.10
C PHE A 190 -17.12 -16.57 9.13
N THR A 191 -16.01 -15.96 8.76
CA THR A 191 -15.01 -16.55 7.86
C THR A 191 -14.09 -17.55 8.57
N PHE A 192 -13.24 -18.24 7.84
CA PHE A 192 -12.24 -19.14 8.41
C PHE A 192 -11.12 -18.33 9.08
N SER A 193 -10.76 -18.69 10.31
CA SER A 193 -9.61 -18.11 11.02
C SER A 193 -8.39 -19.00 10.83
N ALA A 194 -7.42 -18.56 10.01
CA ALA A 194 -6.19 -19.30 9.81
C ALA A 194 -5.33 -19.28 11.09
N PRO A 195 -4.91 -20.45 11.60
CA PRO A 195 -3.91 -20.51 12.66
C PRO A 195 -2.59 -19.84 12.20
N ARG A 196 -1.78 -19.37 13.14
CA ARG A 196 -0.47 -18.80 12.82
C ARG A 196 0.43 -19.84 12.18
N GLY A 197 1.09 -19.45 11.08
CA GLY A 197 1.91 -20.35 10.29
C GLY A 197 1.13 -21.46 9.59
N PHE A 198 -0.17 -21.27 9.31
CA PHE A 198 -1.05 -22.29 8.73
C PHE A 198 -0.50 -22.94 7.46
N ARG A 199 0.18 -22.18 6.61
CA ARG A 199 0.81 -22.68 5.37
C ARG A 199 2.32 -22.87 5.48
N GLU A 200 2.90 -22.79 6.69
CA GLU A 200 4.30 -23.11 6.89
C GLU A 200 4.54 -24.61 6.81
N PRO A 201 5.38 -25.09 5.88
CA PRO A 201 5.60 -26.53 5.71
C PRO A 201 6.08 -27.23 6.98
N ALA A 202 6.93 -26.56 7.77
CA ALA A 202 7.46 -27.10 9.02
C ALA A 202 6.39 -27.32 10.09
N LEU A 203 5.31 -26.50 10.11
CA LEU A 203 4.24 -26.57 11.11
C LEU A 203 3.03 -27.40 10.71
N GLN A 204 3.03 -27.97 9.49
CA GLN A 204 1.87 -28.74 9.01
C GLN A 204 1.51 -29.93 9.90
N ARG A 205 2.50 -30.65 10.45
CA ARG A 205 2.26 -31.79 11.36
C ARG A 205 1.57 -31.32 12.65
N LEU A 206 2.00 -30.19 13.21
CA LEU A 206 1.38 -29.58 14.40
C LEU A 206 -0.08 -29.25 14.13
N HIS A 207 -0.38 -28.60 13.01
CA HIS A 207 -1.74 -28.25 12.64
C HIS A 207 -2.63 -29.45 12.31
N GLN A 208 -2.07 -30.53 11.73
CA GLN A 208 -2.77 -31.80 11.49
C GLN A 208 -3.11 -32.51 12.81
N ALA A 209 -2.26 -32.41 13.82
CA ALA A 209 -2.53 -32.90 15.17
C ALA A 209 -3.56 -32.07 15.94
N GLY A 210 -4.03 -30.92 15.37
CA GLY A 210 -4.98 -30.03 16.03
C GLY A 210 -4.36 -29.17 17.13
N GLU A 211 -3.04 -29.15 17.25
CA GLU A 211 -2.33 -28.39 18.27
C GLU A 211 -2.16 -26.92 17.82
N PRO A 212 -2.53 -25.94 18.69
CA PRO A 212 -2.33 -24.53 18.37
C PRO A 212 -0.82 -24.18 18.42
N TYR A 213 -0.40 -23.26 17.55
CA TYR A 213 0.93 -22.67 17.64
C TYR A 213 1.02 -21.78 18.89
N PRO A 214 1.84 -22.16 19.91
CA PRO A 214 1.76 -21.55 21.25
C PRO A 214 2.53 -20.24 21.38
N HIS A 215 3.46 -19.98 20.44
CA HIS A 215 4.39 -18.85 20.58
C HIS A 215 3.71 -17.52 20.26
N ARG A 216 4.05 -16.50 21.09
CA ARG A 216 3.55 -15.12 20.97
C ARG A 216 4.73 -14.17 21.21
N ILE A 217 4.72 -13.02 20.54
CA ILE A 217 5.73 -11.99 20.77
C ILE A 217 5.62 -11.41 22.18
N ASP A 218 6.75 -11.10 22.79
CA ASP A 218 6.84 -10.25 23.97
C ASP A 218 7.56 -8.93 23.64
N VAL A 219 7.26 -7.83 24.37
CA VAL A 219 7.93 -6.53 24.22
C VAL A 219 9.45 -6.68 24.32
N ALA A 220 9.91 -7.54 25.22
CA ALA A 220 11.34 -7.84 25.38
C ALA A 220 11.98 -8.45 24.11
N GLN A 221 11.19 -9.03 23.23
CA GLN A 221 11.66 -9.63 21.96
C GLN A 221 11.74 -8.63 20.81
N ILE A 222 11.12 -7.43 20.92
CA ILE A 222 11.16 -6.42 19.85
C ILE A 222 12.61 -6.06 19.46
N PRO A 223 13.56 -5.83 20.37
CA PRO A 223 14.96 -5.60 20.00
C PRO A 223 15.58 -6.75 19.21
N ALA A 224 15.16 -8.00 19.47
CA ALA A 224 15.65 -9.17 18.75
C ALA A 224 15.21 -9.18 17.27
N LEU A 225 14.09 -8.52 16.90
CA LEU A 225 13.67 -8.36 15.52
C LEU A 225 14.71 -7.60 14.69
N PHE A 226 15.43 -6.66 15.32
CA PHE A 226 16.47 -5.86 14.69
C PHE A 226 17.83 -6.58 14.65
N ARG A 227 18.03 -7.68 15.39
CA ARG A 227 19.21 -8.55 15.24
C ARG A 227 19.24 -9.22 13.87
N ARG A 228 18.07 -9.48 13.29
CA ARG A 228 17.96 -9.95 11.91
C ARG A 228 18.26 -8.82 10.96
N ARG A 229 19.43 -8.87 10.36
CA ARG A 229 19.94 -7.81 9.48
C ARG A 229 19.03 -7.53 8.30
N THR A 230 18.31 -8.54 7.80
CA THR A 230 17.37 -8.36 6.70
C THR A 230 16.22 -7.42 7.10
N ASN A 231 15.68 -7.51 8.33
CA ASN A 231 14.64 -6.58 8.80
C ASN A 231 15.11 -5.13 8.78
N LEU A 232 16.36 -4.86 9.25
CA LEU A 232 16.92 -3.51 9.20
C LEU A 232 16.99 -2.97 7.77
N TRP A 233 17.46 -3.80 6.82
CA TRP A 233 17.53 -3.40 5.42
C TRP A 233 16.16 -3.17 4.81
N LEU A 234 15.16 -3.99 5.15
CA LEU A 234 13.79 -3.84 4.65
C LEU A 234 13.07 -2.61 5.24
N ILE A 235 13.33 -2.24 6.49
CA ILE A 235 12.80 -1.02 7.10
C ILE A 235 13.48 0.22 6.51
N ALA A 236 14.81 0.21 6.38
CA ALA A 236 15.56 1.30 5.78
C ALA A 236 15.19 1.50 4.29
N GLN A 237 15.00 0.40 3.56
CA GLN A 237 14.52 0.41 2.19
C GLN A 237 13.15 1.10 2.10
N GLY A 238 12.19 0.73 3.00
CA GLY A 238 10.87 1.31 3.02
C GLY A 238 10.91 2.84 3.20
N LEU A 239 11.70 3.34 4.15
CA LEU A 239 11.89 4.77 4.34
C LEU A 239 12.39 5.45 3.06
N SER A 240 13.46 4.93 2.48
CA SER A 240 14.09 5.48 1.28
C SER A 240 13.17 5.42 0.07
N ALA A 241 12.54 4.28 -0.21
CA ALA A 241 11.63 4.12 -1.33
C ALA A 241 10.46 5.10 -1.26
N GLN A 242 9.93 5.31 -0.05
CA GLN A 242 8.76 6.16 0.13
C GLN A 242 9.08 7.66 -0.01
N PHE A 243 10.33 8.10 0.12
CA PHE A 243 10.72 9.45 -0.32
C PHE A 243 10.49 9.62 -1.82
N ALA A 244 10.89 8.64 -2.63
CA ALA A 244 10.68 8.66 -4.07
C ALA A 244 9.20 8.49 -4.43
N TYR A 245 8.48 7.51 -3.86
CA TYR A 245 7.06 7.30 -4.12
C TYR A 245 6.18 8.46 -3.64
N GLY A 246 6.54 9.09 -2.51
CA GLY A 246 5.84 10.27 -2.01
C GLY A 246 5.91 11.45 -2.97
N SER A 247 7.01 11.60 -3.71
CA SER A 247 7.13 12.62 -4.73
C SER A 247 6.16 12.43 -5.89
N LEU A 248 5.84 11.18 -6.26
CA LEU A 248 4.99 10.86 -7.43
C LEU A 248 3.54 11.32 -7.30
N ILE A 249 3.11 11.80 -6.12
CA ILE A 249 1.79 12.43 -5.96
C ILE A 249 1.66 13.69 -6.85
N TRP A 250 2.78 14.33 -7.18
CA TRP A 250 2.85 15.55 -7.98
C TRP A 250 2.92 15.30 -9.49
N VAL A 251 2.95 14.05 -9.93
CA VAL A 251 2.93 13.72 -11.37
C VAL A 251 1.72 14.30 -12.11
N PRO A 252 0.49 14.27 -11.58
CA PRO A 252 -0.64 14.92 -12.23
C PRO A 252 -0.39 16.41 -12.48
N LEU A 253 0.14 17.12 -11.51
CA LEU A 253 0.45 18.54 -11.63
C LEU A 253 1.55 18.81 -12.69
N LEU A 254 2.60 17.99 -12.72
CA LEU A 254 3.62 18.08 -13.79
C LEU A 254 2.98 18.00 -15.18
N TYR A 255 1.99 17.10 -15.36
CA TYR A 255 1.31 16.97 -16.66
C TYR A 255 0.35 18.11 -16.95
N GLN A 256 -0.33 18.63 -15.93
CA GLN A 256 -1.14 19.85 -16.05
C GLN A 256 -0.29 21.03 -16.55
N GLU A 257 0.86 21.25 -15.91
CA GLU A 257 1.80 22.31 -16.30
C GLU A 257 2.39 22.09 -17.71
N LYS A 258 2.65 20.84 -18.11
CA LYS A 258 3.09 20.53 -19.48
C LYS A 258 2.02 20.85 -20.52
N VAL A 259 0.75 20.61 -20.22
CA VAL A 259 -0.38 20.94 -21.11
C VAL A 259 -0.63 22.44 -21.15
N ALA A 260 -0.59 23.11 -19.99
CA ALA A 260 -0.71 24.56 -19.92
C ALA A 260 0.41 25.28 -20.72
N ALA A 261 1.64 24.74 -20.69
CA ALA A 261 2.76 25.25 -21.49
C ALA A 261 2.57 25.12 -23.02
N LEU A 262 1.60 24.33 -23.48
CA LEU A 262 1.18 24.28 -24.90
C LEU A 262 0.16 25.35 -25.27
N GLY A 263 -0.27 26.19 -24.30
CA GLY A 263 -1.24 27.27 -24.50
C GLY A 263 -2.68 26.91 -24.23
N TYR A 264 -2.94 25.74 -23.64
CA TYR A 264 -4.31 25.35 -23.22
C TYR A 264 -4.71 26.07 -21.93
N ASP A 265 -6.00 26.28 -21.76
CA ASP A 265 -6.58 26.86 -20.53
C ASP A 265 -6.40 25.91 -19.32
N VAL A 266 -6.52 26.46 -18.13
CA VAL A 266 -6.32 25.73 -16.86
C VAL A 266 -7.27 24.54 -16.72
N GLU A 267 -8.52 24.67 -17.20
CA GLU A 267 -9.52 23.62 -17.13
C GLU A 267 -9.12 22.43 -18.02
N THR A 268 -8.80 22.68 -19.27
CA THR A 268 -8.32 21.67 -20.22
C THR A 268 -7.02 21.03 -19.74
N ALA A 269 -6.05 21.84 -19.27
CA ALA A 269 -4.81 21.35 -18.72
C ALA A 269 -5.02 20.43 -17.53
N THR A 270 -5.93 20.78 -16.63
CA THR A 270 -6.28 19.96 -15.46
C THR A 270 -6.91 18.64 -15.86
N ARG A 271 -7.87 18.64 -16.77
CA ARG A 271 -8.54 17.42 -17.26
C ARG A 271 -7.57 16.48 -17.98
N VAL A 272 -6.82 17.01 -18.94
CA VAL A 272 -5.86 16.23 -19.74
C VAL A 272 -4.73 15.71 -18.87
N GLY A 273 -4.15 16.56 -17.99
CA GLY A 273 -3.11 16.16 -17.03
C GLY A 273 -3.58 15.06 -16.11
N GLY A 274 -4.83 15.13 -15.62
CA GLY A 274 -5.45 14.09 -14.81
C GLY A 274 -5.65 12.77 -15.58
N LEU A 275 -6.13 12.83 -16.82
CA LEU A 275 -6.28 11.65 -17.70
C LEU A 275 -4.92 11.01 -17.97
N MET A 276 -3.92 11.79 -18.34
CA MET A 276 -2.56 11.32 -18.56
C MET A 276 -2.04 10.60 -17.31
N ALA A 277 -2.14 11.22 -16.14
CA ALA A 277 -1.70 10.63 -14.88
C ALA A 277 -2.43 9.32 -14.53
N ALA A 278 -3.72 9.21 -14.87
CA ALA A 278 -4.51 7.99 -14.65
C ALA A 278 -4.06 6.85 -15.57
N ILE A 279 -3.89 7.14 -16.87
CA ILE A 279 -3.41 6.17 -17.86
C ILE A 279 -2.00 5.69 -17.50
N LEU A 280 -1.14 6.59 -17.06
CA LEU A 280 0.23 6.28 -16.67
C LEU A 280 0.31 5.29 -15.47
N ARG A 281 -0.70 5.28 -14.60
CA ARG A 281 -0.77 4.34 -13.46
C ARG A 281 -1.03 2.90 -13.85
N LEU A 282 -1.38 2.60 -15.10
CA LEU A 282 -1.57 1.21 -15.58
C LEU A 282 -0.34 0.34 -15.39
N GLY A 283 0.86 0.92 -15.31
CA GLY A 283 2.10 0.20 -14.98
C GLY A 283 2.05 -0.57 -13.66
N GLY A 284 1.23 -0.15 -12.70
CA GLY A 284 1.03 -0.85 -11.44
C GLY A 284 0.44 -2.27 -11.59
N LEU A 285 -0.28 -2.56 -12.68
CA LEU A 285 -0.81 -3.90 -12.97
C LEU A 285 0.30 -4.94 -13.14
N PHE A 286 1.51 -4.53 -13.51
CA PHE A 286 2.67 -5.41 -13.62
C PHE A 286 3.14 -5.97 -12.27
N SER A 287 2.60 -5.49 -11.14
CA SER A 287 2.88 -6.05 -9.80
C SER A 287 2.59 -7.56 -9.74
N ILE A 288 1.56 -8.04 -10.45
CA ILE A 288 1.20 -9.47 -10.53
C ILE A 288 2.34 -10.25 -11.19
N VAL A 289 2.84 -9.75 -12.32
CA VAL A 289 3.95 -10.37 -13.05
C VAL A 289 5.23 -10.33 -12.19
N ALA A 290 5.50 -9.21 -11.57
CA ALA A 290 6.68 -9.00 -10.73
C ALA A 290 6.66 -9.89 -9.48
N GLY A 291 5.50 -10.08 -8.84
CA GLY A 291 5.35 -11.03 -7.74
C GLY A 291 5.57 -12.48 -8.16
N ALA A 292 5.05 -12.88 -9.33
CA ALA A 292 5.27 -14.21 -9.89
C ALA A 292 6.75 -14.47 -10.25
N ILE A 293 7.43 -13.43 -10.80
CA ILE A 293 8.88 -13.50 -11.07
C ILE A 293 9.64 -13.63 -9.74
N GLY A 294 9.29 -12.84 -8.72
CA GLY A 294 9.87 -12.91 -7.38
C GLY A 294 9.74 -14.32 -6.78
N ASP A 295 8.56 -14.92 -6.85
CA ASP A 295 8.32 -16.28 -6.37
C ASP A 295 9.14 -17.33 -7.14
N ARG A 296 9.26 -17.17 -8.46
CA ARG A 296 10.08 -18.07 -9.29
C ARG A 296 11.57 -17.96 -8.95
N MET A 297 12.06 -16.74 -8.78
CA MET A 297 13.46 -16.50 -8.40
C MET A 297 13.76 -16.98 -6.98
N GLN A 298 12.82 -16.78 -6.03
CA GLN A 298 12.96 -17.25 -4.66
C GLN A 298 13.04 -18.78 -4.55
N ARG A 299 12.34 -19.52 -5.41
CA ARG A 299 12.46 -20.98 -5.49
C ARG A 299 13.83 -21.44 -5.95
N ARG A 300 14.56 -20.62 -6.72
CA ARG A 300 15.93 -20.92 -7.19
C ARG A 300 17.01 -20.48 -6.22
N SER A 301 16.75 -19.37 -5.52
CA SER A 301 17.69 -18.76 -4.56
C SER A 301 16.93 -18.03 -3.48
N LEU A 302 17.24 -18.24 -2.22
CA LEU A 302 16.60 -17.56 -1.08
C LEU A 302 16.81 -16.04 -1.06
N SER A 303 17.62 -15.49 -1.96
CA SER A 303 17.78 -14.06 -2.22
C SER A 303 16.89 -13.52 -3.35
N GLY A 304 16.15 -14.40 -4.04
CA GLY A 304 15.50 -14.12 -5.31
C GLY A 304 14.57 -12.90 -5.28
N ARG A 305 13.71 -12.78 -4.26
CA ARG A 305 12.79 -11.63 -4.12
C ARG A 305 13.53 -10.30 -3.94
N ALA A 306 14.56 -10.30 -3.10
CA ALA A 306 15.35 -9.09 -2.87
C ALA A 306 16.10 -8.66 -4.15
N VAL A 307 16.61 -9.62 -4.95
CA VAL A 307 17.26 -9.33 -6.23
C VAL A 307 16.28 -8.74 -7.24
N VAL A 308 15.07 -9.33 -7.37
CA VAL A 308 14.04 -8.84 -8.28
C VAL A 308 13.63 -7.41 -7.92
N SER A 309 13.43 -7.11 -6.63
CA SER A 309 13.14 -5.74 -6.19
C SER A 309 14.30 -4.78 -6.44
N ALA A 310 15.55 -5.19 -6.17
CA ALA A 310 16.72 -4.34 -6.42
C ALA A 310 16.83 -3.97 -7.91
N VAL A 311 16.71 -4.96 -8.79
CA VAL A 311 16.77 -4.78 -10.25
C VAL A 311 15.61 -3.90 -10.74
N GLY A 312 14.40 -4.14 -10.24
CA GLY A 312 13.22 -3.35 -10.59
C GLY A 312 13.38 -1.88 -10.20
N ILE A 313 13.72 -1.61 -8.93
CA ILE A 313 13.88 -0.24 -8.43
C ILE A 313 15.00 0.51 -9.14
N LEU A 314 16.19 -0.08 -9.24
CA LEU A 314 17.33 0.59 -9.92
C LEU A 314 17.11 0.75 -11.41
N GLY A 315 16.51 -0.25 -12.06
CA GLY A 315 16.18 -0.21 -13.49
C GLY A 315 15.11 0.81 -13.84
N ALA A 316 14.26 1.21 -12.87
CA ALA A 316 13.21 2.21 -13.09
C ALA A 316 13.74 3.65 -13.18
N VAL A 317 14.87 3.95 -12.52
CA VAL A 317 15.40 5.32 -12.41
C VAL A 317 15.58 6.01 -13.77
N PRO A 318 16.26 5.43 -14.77
CA PRO A 318 16.44 6.09 -16.07
C PRO A 318 15.08 6.36 -16.76
N PHE A 319 14.11 5.47 -16.63
CA PHE A 319 12.79 5.66 -17.23
C PHE A 319 12.02 6.80 -16.55
N PHE A 320 12.09 6.95 -15.22
CA PHE A 320 11.53 8.10 -14.52
C PHE A 320 12.18 9.41 -14.98
N LEU A 321 13.50 9.45 -15.10
CA LEU A 321 14.19 10.63 -15.56
C LEU A 321 13.73 11.03 -16.96
N VAL A 322 13.66 10.10 -17.90
CA VAL A 322 13.13 10.38 -19.24
C VAL A 322 11.68 10.85 -19.16
N PHE A 323 10.82 10.13 -18.45
CA PHE A 323 9.40 10.42 -18.28
C PHE A 323 9.11 11.84 -17.76
N PHE A 324 9.88 12.33 -16.78
CA PHE A 324 9.67 13.68 -16.26
C PHE A 324 10.05 14.77 -17.24
N PHE A 325 11.04 14.54 -18.10
CA PHE A 325 11.55 15.54 -19.03
C PHE A 325 11.00 15.42 -20.46
N VAL A 326 10.32 14.32 -20.81
CA VAL A 326 9.66 14.20 -22.13
C VAL A 326 8.63 15.32 -22.31
N PRO A 327 8.72 16.17 -23.33
CA PRO A 327 7.70 17.19 -23.59
C PRO A 327 6.46 16.55 -24.21
N LEU A 328 5.33 17.29 -24.21
CA LEU A 328 4.09 16.88 -24.88
C LEU A 328 3.88 17.64 -26.21
N ARG A 329 4.96 17.95 -26.94
CA ARG A 329 4.89 18.70 -28.18
C ARG A 329 3.92 18.06 -29.18
N GLY A 330 3.11 18.90 -29.83
CA GLY A 330 2.12 18.43 -30.83
C GLY A 330 0.98 17.61 -30.25
N LEU A 331 0.71 17.68 -28.93
CA LEU A 331 -0.53 17.19 -28.36
C LEU A 331 -1.65 18.13 -28.78
N GLU A 332 -2.61 17.60 -29.52
CA GLU A 332 -3.82 18.32 -29.96
C GLU A 332 -5.03 17.73 -29.25
N VAL A 333 -5.75 18.58 -28.51
CA VAL A 333 -6.98 18.22 -27.78
C VAL A 333 -7.98 19.37 -27.88
N THR A 334 -9.26 19.09 -27.76
CA THR A 334 -10.31 20.08 -27.82
C THR A 334 -10.41 20.86 -26.51
N SER A 335 -10.10 22.17 -26.54
CA SER A 335 -10.23 23.05 -25.38
C SER A 335 -11.64 23.10 -24.83
N GLY A 336 -11.78 23.06 -23.49
CA GLY A 336 -13.07 23.13 -22.81
C GLY A 336 -13.94 21.88 -22.95
N ALA A 337 -13.45 20.82 -23.60
CA ALA A 337 -14.21 19.61 -23.83
C ALA A 337 -14.38 18.78 -22.55
N SER A 338 -15.44 17.97 -22.50
CA SER A 338 -15.68 17.02 -21.42
C SER A 338 -14.64 15.90 -21.42
N THR A 339 -14.46 15.25 -20.26
CA THR A 339 -13.58 14.06 -20.13
C THR A 339 -13.92 12.95 -21.10
N ALA A 340 -15.22 12.79 -21.45
CA ALA A 340 -15.67 11.81 -22.43
C ALA A 340 -15.15 12.08 -23.85
N THR A 341 -14.95 13.34 -24.22
CA THR A 341 -14.33 13.75 -25.48
C THR A 341 -12.81 13.69 -25.42
N LEU A 342 -12.23 14.18 -24.32
CA LEU A 342 -10.77 14.23 -24.15
C LEU A 342 -10.11 12.86 -24.03
N LEU A 343 -10.79 11.88 -23.43
CA LEU A 343 -10.21 10.53 -23.27
C LEU A 343 -9.88 9.86 -24.61
N PRO A 344 -10.79 9.77 -25.59
CA PRO A 344 -10.47 9.25 -26.92
C PRO A 344 -9.35 10.04 -27.62
N GLU A 345 -9.31 11.38 -27.48
CA GLU A 345 -8.28 12.23 -28.08
C GLU A 345 -6.89 11.93 -27.47
N VAL A 346 -6.80 11.82 -26.16
CA VAL A 346 -5.56 11.43 -25.47
C VAL A 346 -5.13 10.01 -25.85
N LEU A 347 -6.07 9.06 -25.92
CA LEU A 347 -5.77 7.70 -26.36
C LEU A 347 -5.31 7.66 -27.84
N HIS A 348 -5.92 8.46 -28.71
CA HIS A 348 -5.49 8.62 -30.09
C HIS A 348 -4.06 9.21 -30.16
N ALA A 349 -3.77 10.24 -29.35
CA ALA A 349 -2.46 10.84 -29.27
C ALA A 349 -1.37 9.85 -28.81
N LEU A 350 -1.69 8.85 -27.99
CA LEU A 350 -0.76 7.77 -27.61
C LEU A 350 -0.24 6.98 -28.82
N VAL A 351 -1.02 6.91 -29.88
CA VAL A 351 -0.66 6.12 -31.09
C VAL A 351 -0.10 7.02 -32.20
N THR A 352 -0.54 8.26 -32.27
CA THR A 352 -0.21 9.18 -33.39
C THR A 352 0.91 10.17 -33.05
N ASN A 353 1.11 10.50 -31.76
CA ASN A 353 2.09 11.47 -31.33
C ASN A 353 3.28 10.79 -30.63
N GLY A 354 4.47 10.84 -31.22
CA GLY A 354 5.67 10.19 -30.68
C GLY A 354 6.10 10.70 -29.30
N TRP A 355 5.85 11.98 -28.94
CA TRP A 355 6.17 12.50 -27.62
C TRP A 355 5.22 11.98 -26.55
N VAL A 356 3.93 11.92 -26.85
CA VAL A 356 2.91 11.34 -25.96
C VAL A 356 3.16 9.83 -25.77
N ALA A 357 3.47 9.13 -26.86
CA ALA A 357 3.87 7.72 -26.82
C ALA A 357 5.13 7.51 -25.95
N ALA A 358 6.17 8.35 -26.12
CA ALA A 358 7.38 8.28 -25.32
C ALA A 358 7.11 8.51 -23.83
N ALA A 359 6.28 9.50 -23.48
CA ALA A 359 5.85 9.74 -22.10
C ALA A 359 5.12 8.53 -21.53
N PHE A 360 4.20 7.92 -22.28
CA PHE A 360 3.46 6.73 -21.87
C PHE A 360 4.37 5.53 -21.65
N PHE A 361 5.17 5.16 -22.66
CA PHE A 361 5.99 3.94 -22.55
C PHE A 361 7.11 4.06 -21.52
N THR A 362 7.68 5.25 -21.33
CA THR A 362 8.69 5.46 -20.27
C THR A 362 8.08 5.40 -18.88
N SER A 363 6.88 5.98 -18.68
CA SER A 363 6.16 5.84 -17.41
C SER A 363 5.71 4.41 -17.14
N LEU A 364 5.19 3.72 -18.19
CA LEU A 364 4.78 2.31 -18.10
C LEU A 364 5.96 1.44 -17.68
N ALA A 365 7.15 1.63 -18.30
CA ALA A 365 8.36 0.90 -17.95
C ALA A 365 8.82 1.23 -16.51
N ALA A 366 8.82 2.51 -16.12
CA ALA A 366 9.19 2.93 -14.77
C ALA A 366 8.28 2.30 -13.73
N LEU A 367 6.97 2.39 -13.92
CA LEU A 367 5.98 1.87 -12.96
C LEU A 367 5.91 0.33 -12.98
N ALA A 368 6.09 -0.31 -14.14
CA ALA A 368 6.17 -1.76 -14.23
C ALA A 368 7.38 -2.31 -13.46
N LEU A 369 8.53 -1.66 -13.58
CA LEU A 369 9.76 -2.04 -12.87
C LEU A 369 9.63 -1.80 -11.36
N THR A 370 9.14 -0.63 -10.93
CA THR A 370 8.94 -0.34 -9.50
C THR A 370 7.84 -1.17 -8.87
N SER A 371 6.89 -1.68 -9.65
CA SER A 371 5.84 -2.58 -9.16
C SER A 371 6.37 -3.90 -8.59
N ALA A 372 7.65 -4.23 -8.84
CA ALA A 372 8.34 -5.36 -8.21
C ALA A 372 8.62 -5.15 -6.72
N ASP A 373 8.62 -3.92 -6.22
CA ASP A 373 8.96 -3.58 -4.84
C ASP A 373 7.95 -4.21 -3.86
N SER A 374 6.74 -3.74 -3.86
CA SER A 374 5.72 -4.05 -2.85
C SER A 374 5.47 -5.56 -2.64
N PRO A 375 5.14 -6.38 -3.68
CA PRO A 375 4.81 -7.79 -3.46
C PRO A 375 6.00 -8.59 -2.93
N ASN A 376 7.20 -8.30 -3.39
CA ASN A 376 8.41 -8.99 -2.95
C ASN A 376 8.83 -8.55 -1.55
N TRP A 377 8.65 -7.27 -1.19
CA TRP A 377 8.90 -6.76 0.15
C TRP A 377 8.01 -7.47 1.19
N PHE A 378 6.70 -7.49 0.97
CA PHE A 378 5.75 -8.16 1.88
C PHE A 378 6.05 -9.65 2.03
N ALA A 379 6.34 -10.33 0.91
CA ALA A 379 6.66 -11.73 0.92
C ALA A 379 7.99 -11.99 1.66
N LEU A 380 9.01 -11.16 1.44
CA LEU A 380 10.32 -11.32 2.07
C LEU A 380 10.26 -11.04 3.58
N VAL A 381 9.53 -10.01 4.03
CA VAL A 381 9.27 -9.76 5.45
C VAL A 381 8.62 -11.01 6.09
N SER A 382 7.67 -11.63 5.39
CA SER A 382 7.03 -12.86 5.90
C SER A 382 7.99 -14.05 5.98
N ASP A 383 8.96 -14.16 5.05
CA ASP A 383 9.90 -15.29 5.00
C ASP A 383 11.00 -15.19 6.06
N VAL A 384 11.46 -13.98 6.37
CA VAL A 384 12.56 -13.77 7.34
C VAL A 384 12.07 -13.62 8.78
N ASN A 385 10.76 -13.72 9.03
CA ASN A 385 10.19 -13.56 10.36
C ASN A 385 9.31 -14.75 10.76
N LEU A 386 9.38 -15.11 12.04
CA LEU A 386 8.50 -16.08 12.65
C LEU A 386 7.03 -15.60 12.57
N PRO A 387 6.04 -16.51 12.49
CA PRO A 387 4.63 -16.15 12.35
C PRO A 387 4.12 -15.16 13.40
N GLU A 388 4.63 -15.26 14.65
CA GLU A 388 4.27 -14.39 15.77
C GLU A 388 4.93 -13.00 15.74
N HIS A 389 5.87 -12.77 14.83
CA HIS A 389 6.58 -11.48 14.71
C HIS A 389 6.11 -10.65 13.51
N ARG A 390 5.37 -11.25 12.58
CA ARG A 390 5.05 -10.65 11.27
C ARG A 390 4.25 -9.36 11.40
N GLY A 391 3.22 -9.35 12.24
CA GLY A 391 2.39 -8.17 12.43
C GLY A 391 3.18 -6.97 12.96
N THR A 392 4.03 -7.20 13.95
CA THR A 392 4.89 -6.15 14.52
C THR A 392 5.89 -5.61 13.49
N VAL A 393 6.53 -6.50 12.71
CA VAL A 393 7.49 -6.06 11.67
C VAL A 393 6.77 -5.32 10.53
N PHE A 394 5.59 -5.75 10.12
CA PHE A 394 4.77 -5.01 9.16
C PHE A 394 4.36 -3.63 9.70
N GLY A 395 3.98 -3.54 10.97
CA GLY A 395 3.68 -2.27 11.62
C GLY A 395 4.86 -1.30 11.60
N LEU A 396 6.05 -1.77 11.96
CA LEU A 396 7.29 -0.98 11.90
C LEU A 396 7.65 -0.56 10.46
N GLY A 397 7.48 -1.47 9.50
CA GLY A 397 7.66 -1.17 8.09
C GLY A 397 6.68 -0.10 7.59
N ASN A 398 5.40 -0.20 7.96
CA ASN A 398 4.40 0.80 7.60
C ASN A 398 4.65 2.16 8.23
N LEU A 399 5.18 2.21 9.47
CA LEU A 399 5.62 3.48 10.08
C LEU A 399 6.74 4.12 9.26
N SER A 400 7.77 3.35 8.92
CA SER A 400 8.88 3.80 8.07
C SER A 400 8.39 4.32 6.72
N ASN A 401 7.48 3.56 6.09
CA ASN A 401 6.84 3.93 4.82
C ASN A 401 6.02 5.23 4.93
N GLY A 402 5.24 5.38 5.99
CA GLY A 402 4.41 6.56 6.23
C GLY A 402 5.24 7.83 6.41
N VAL A 403 6.31 7.75 7.20
CA VAL A 403 7.25 8.88 7.40
C VAL A 403 7.93 9.25 6.09
N GLY A 404 8.46 8.26 5.35
CA GLY A 404 9.12 8.51 4.05
C GLY A 404 8.18 9.15 3.04
N ARG A 405 6.93 8.65 2.95
CA ARG A 405 5.92 9.17 2.02
C ARG A 405 5.51 10.61 2.35
N ALA A 406 5.25 10.90 3.62
CA ALA A 406 4.90 12.26 4.05
C ALA A 406 6.04 13.25 3.77
N ALA A 407 7.27 12.86 4.11
CA ALA A 407 8.45 13.70 3.85
C ALA A 407 8.72 13.87 2.34
N GLY A 408 8.66 12.80 1.55
CA GLY A 408 8.85 12.87 0.09
C GLY A 408 7.83 13.78 -0.58
N ASN A 409 6.56 13.70 -0.18
CA ASN A 409 5.51 14.58 -0.67
C ASN A 409 5.81 16.07 -0.35
N ALA A 410 6.01 16.39 0.93
CA ALA A 410 6.22 17.78 1.37
C ALA A 410 7.51 18.39 0.80
N LEU A 411 8.61 17.64 0.84
CA LEU A 411 9.90 18.13 0.37
C LEU A 411 9.96 18.29 -1.15
N THR A 412 9.23 17.49 -1.93
CA THR A 412 9.14 17.66 -3.38
C THR A 412 8.45 18.97 -3.74
N ALA A 413 7.34 19.31 -3.08
CA ALA A 413 6.66 20.56 -3.29
C ALA A 413 7.55 21.76 -2.91
N ALA A 414 8.24 21.67 -1.77
CA ALA A 414 9.19 22.71 -1.34
C ALA A 414 10.35 22.88 -2.33
N ALA A 415 10.91 21.78 -2.87
CA ALA A 415 11.97 21.83 -3.85
C ALA A 415 11.50 22.45 -5.17
N ALA A 416 10.34 22.03 -5.69
CA ALA A 416 9.77 22.58 -6.93
C ALA A 416 9.51 24.09 -6.80
N GLY A 417 8.93 24.54 -5.68
CA GLY A 417 8.73 25.95 -5.37
C GLY A 417 10.06 26.74 -5.25
N GLY A 418 11.08 26.12 -4.65
CA GLY A 418 12.42 26.70 -4.57
C GLY A 418 13.10 26.88 -5.94
N PHE A 419 12.83 25.96 -6.88
CA PHE A 419 13.36 26.04 -8.25
C PHE A 419 12.60 27.01 -9.15
N GLU A 420 11.38 27.44 -8.82
CA GLU A 420 10.50 28.23 -9.69
C GLU A 420 11.14 29.53 -10.20
N ARG A 421 11.99 30.17 -9.40
CA ARG A 421 12.70 31.40 -9.78
C ARG A 421 13.73 31.19 -10.89
N ALA A 422 14.32 29.99 -10.94
CA ALA A 422 15.37 29.66 -11.89
C ALA A 422 14.87 28.80 -13.07
N LEU A 423 13.83 28.02 -12.83
CA LEU A 423 13.26 27.05 -13.75
C LEU A 423 11.73 27.23 -13.78
N PRO A 424 11.19 27.89 -14.82
CA PRO A 424 9.75 28.07 -14.92
C PRO A 424 9.01 26.72 -15.10
N PRO A 425 7.73 26.65 -14.71
CA PRO A 425 6.90 25.47 -14.98
C PRO A 425 6.90 25.12 -16.50
N PRO A 426 6.87 23.83 -16.84
CA PRO A 426 6.82 22.63 -16.00
C PRO A 426 8.19 22.12 -15.50
N LEU A 427 9.29 22.83 -15.83
CA LEU A 427 10.65 22.34 -15.61
C LEU A 427 11.01 22.25 -14.11
N ASN A 428 10.54 23.21 -13.29
CA ASN A 428 10.71 23.18 -11.83
C ASN A 428 10.13 21.90 -11.21
N TRP A 429 8.94 21.48 -11.66
CA TRP A 429 8.31 20.23 -11.21
C TRP A 429 9.05 19.00 -11.73
N ALA A 430 9.50 19.01 -13.00
CA ALA A 430 10.28 17.91 -13.56
C ALA A 430 11.58 17.67 -12.79
N VAL A 431 12.31 18.75 -12.47
CA VAL A 431 13.55 18.69 -11.68
C VAL A 431 13.25 18.30 -10.23
N GLY A 432 12.22 18.89 -9.60
CA GLY A 432 11.78 18.53 -8.26
C GLY A 432 11.50 17.04 -8.12
N LEU A 433 10.73 16.46 -9.03
CA LEU A 433 10.45 15.03 -9.09
C LEU A 433 11.72 14.20 -9.33
N ALA A 434 12.58 14.61 -10.28
CA ALA A 434 13.79 13.89 -10.64
C ALA A 434 14.78 13.78 -9.47
N VAL A 435 14.94 14.84 -8.68
CA VAL A 435 15.80 14.84 -7.48
C VAL A 435 15.38 13.77 -6.50
N PHE A 436 14.09 13.57 -6.29
CA PHE A 436 13.61 12.56 -5.33
C PHE A 436 13.73 11.12 -5.84
N GLN A 437 13.91 10.89 -7.16
CA GLN A 437 14.22 9.56 -7.67
C GLN A 437 15.62 9.07 -7.28
N VAL A 438 16.51 9.96 -6.85
CA VAL A 438 17.81 9.59 -6.27
C VAL A 438 17.66 8.66 -5.07
N PHE A 439 16.56 8.75 -4.31
CA PHE A 439 16.26 7.85 -3.19
C PHE A 439 16.05 6.39 -3.61
N PHE A 440 15.80 6.10 -4.87
CA PHE A 440 15.80 4.72 -5.37
C PHE A 440 17.21 4.10 -5.38
N LEU A 441 18.29 4.88 -5.37
CA LEU A 441 19.66 4.35 -5.28
C LEU A 441 19.92 3.71 -3.91
N PRO A 442 19.74 4.40 -2.74
CA PRO A 442 19.85 3.75 -1.44
C PRO A 442 18.80 2.66 -1.23
N THR A 443 17.61 2.76 -1.84
CA THR A 443 16.61 1.69 -1.83
C THR A 443 17.14 0.42 -2.48
N GLY A 444 17.69 0.52 -3.69
CA GLY A 444 18.32 -0.60 -4.40
C GLY A 444 19.51 -1.18 -3.64
N TYR A 445 20.32 -0.33 -3.01
CA TYR A 445 21.42 -0.76 -2.14
C TYR A 445 20.91 -1.57 -0.94
N CYS A 446 19.85 -1.10 -0.27
CA CYS A 446 19.24 -1.84 0.84
C CYS A 446 18.75 -3.23 0.40
N TYR A 447 18.10 -3.33 -0.75
CA TYR A 447 17.72 -4.62 -1.33
C TYR A 447 18.91 -5.51 -1.69
N ALA A 448 19.99 -4.94 -2.24
CA ALA A 448 21.21 -5.69 -2.52
C ALA A 448 21.85 -6.24 -1.23
N ARG A 449 21.77 -5.49 -0.13
CA ARG A 449 22.18 -5.95 1.21
C ARG A 449 21.23 -7.01 1.77
N ALA A 450 19.92 -6.79 1.63
CA ALA A 450 18.90 -7.77 2.01
C ALA A 450 19.08 -9.10 1.24
N ALA A 451 19.43 -9.06 -0.04
CA ALA A 451 19.73 -10.26 -0.84
C ALA A 451 20.88 -11.09 -0.27
N ARG A 452 21.86 -10.45 0.39
CA ARG A 452 22.99 -11.16 1.03
C ARG A 452 22.63 -11.73 2.41
N THR A 453 21.72 -11.09 3.15
CA THR A 453 21.37 -11.49 4.52
C THR A 453 20.17 -12.43 4.59
N SER A 454 19.20 -12.28 3.68
CA SER A 454 17.95 -13.05 3.68
C SER A 454 18.13 -14.57 3.63
N PRO A 455 19.11 -15.17 2.90
CA PRO A 455 19.27 -16.63 2.92
C PRO A 455 19.63 -17.17 4.31
N GLY A 456 20.41 -16.44 5.09
CA GLY A 456 20.75 -16.80 6.47
C GLY A 456 19.52 -16.71 7.39
N ASP A 457 18.84 -15.57 7.37
CA ASP A 457 17.68 -15.30 8.22
C ASP A 457 16.51 -16.26 7.91
N ILE A 458 16.28 -16.60 6.62
CA ILE A 458 15.25 -17.58 6.21
C ILE A 458 15.56 -18.97 6.74
N ARG A 459 16.82 -19.45 6.59
CA ARG A 459 17.23 -20.77 7.11
C ARG A 459 17.12 -20.85 8.63
N GLU A 460 17.46 -19.76 9.34
CA GLU A 460 17.30 -19.68 10.79
C GLU A 460 15.82 -19.80 11.19
N VAL A 461 14.92 -19.07 10.52
CA VAL A 461 13.46 -19.17 10.74
C VAL A 461 12.97 -20.59 10.50
N GLU A 462 13.35 -21.21 9.38
CA GLU A 462 12.99 -22.59 9.06
C GLU A 462 13.49 -23.58 10.12
N ALA A 463 14.74 -23.41 10.59
CA ALA A 463 15.31 -24.26 11.62
C ALA A 463 14.57 -24.13 12.96
N ILE A 464 14.22 -22.90 13.38
CA ILE A 464 13.42 -22.66 14.60
C ILE A 464 12.04 -23.31 14.45
N LEU A 465 11.36 -23.12 13.32
CA LEU A 465 10.04 -23.71 13.08
C LEU A 465 10.10 -25.25 13.06
N GLN A 466 11.14 -25.84 12.51
CA GLN A 466 11.34 -27.30 12.52
C GLN A 466 11.56 -27.83 13.94
N ARG A 467 12.36 -27.13 14.77
CA ARG A 467 12.58 -27.49 16.19
C ARG A 467 11.25 -27.46 16.97
N ARG A 468 10.49 -26.35 16.84
CA ARG A 468 9.19 -26.18 17.50
C ARG A 468 8.15 -27.20 17.05
N ALA A 469 8.21 -27.66 15.79
CA ALA A 469 7.35 -28.73 15.28
C ALA A 469 7.68 -30.10 15.89
N LYS A 470 8.95 -30.34 16.29
CA LYS A 470 9.38 -31.58 16.94
C LYS A 470 9.07 -31.59 18.45
N TYR A 471 9.18 -30.42 19.10
CA TYR A 471 9.04 -30.27 20.56
C TYR A 471 8.07 -29.16 20.94
N PRO A 472 6.74 -29.36 20.72
CA PRO A 472 5.76 -28.28 20.86
C PRO A 472 5.64 -27.71 22.28
N ARG A 473 6.05 -28.44 23.30
CA ARG A 473 5.93 -28.07 24.72
C ARG A 473 7.21 -27.60 25.40
N SER A 474 8.36 -27.73 24.75
CA SER A 474 9.61 -27.19 25.31
C SER A 474 9.74 -25.73 24.90
N GLY A 475 9.73 -24.81 25.88
CA GLY A 475 10.10 -23.43 25.63
C GLY A 475 11.46 -23.36 24.92
N ASP A 476 11.66 -22.33 24.08
CA ASP A 476 12.95 -22.09 23.46
C ASP A 476 14.03 -21.99 24.57
N PRO A 477 15.17 -22.66 24.46
CA PRO A 477 16.27 -22.43 25.37
C PRO A 477 16.66 -20.94 25.28
N PRO A 478 17.06 -20.31 26.40
CA PRO A 478 17.55 -18.93 26.39
C PRO A 478 18.69 -18.83 25.38
N GLY A 479 18.50 -17.98 24.35
CA GLY A 479 19.49 -17.70 23.31
C GLY A 479 20.43 -16.58 23.68
#